data_f4e8de13379483072ca571117217d29f
#
_entry.id   f4e8de13379483072ca571117217d29f
#
_cell.length_a   1.000
_cell.length_b   1.000
_cell.length_c   1.000
_cell.angle_alpha   90.00
_cell.angle_beta   90.00
_cell.angle_gamma   90.00
#
_symmetry.space_group_name_H-M   'P 1'
#
loop_
_entity.id
_entity.type
_entity.pdbx_description
1 polymer ?
#
loop_
_entity_poly.entity_id
_entity_poly.type
_entity_poly.pdbx_seq_one_letter_code
_entity_poly.pdbx_strand_id
1 'polypeptide(L)'
;MKLKWPNDLLLGGTKFGGMLSVADQKQSFIVVGIGINIGWAPEAAAKLADLSDDPSLTPPVFLGELLRQISDLEKLSNERLHELYVADLATLTRIVQIEFTDKQVVVGRAVGVNPDGRLLVQTEQKLLTIETGDVVHLRDAGGE
;
A
#
# COMPACT_ATOMS: atom_id res chain seq x y z
N MET A 1 -3.34 -11.48 -0.24
CA MET A 1 -2.74 -10.18 -0.60
C MET A 1 -2.94 -9.20 0.54
N LYS A 2 -2.05 -8.22 0.73
CA LYS A 2 -2.18 -7.14 1.70
C LYS A 2 -1.65 -5.84 1.12
N LEU A 3 -2.01 -4.72 1.74
CA LEU A 3 -1.51 -3.40 1.40
C LEU A 3 -0.43 -2.99 2.39
N LYS A 4 0.57 -2.25 1.94
CA LYS A 4 1.54 -1.58 2.80
C LYS A 4 1.49 -0.08 2.51
N TRP A 5 1.26 0.70 3.54
CA TRP A 5 1.23 2.15 3.44
C TRP A 5 2.61 2.68 2.97
N PRO A 6 2.68 3.68 2.08
CA PRO A 6 1.53 4.38 1.51
C PRO A 6 0.89 3.67 0.28
N ASN A 7 1.63 2.92 -0.51
CA ASN A 7 1.25 2.59 -1.88
C ASN A 7 1.76 1.23 -2.39
N ASP A 8 2.25 0.36 -1.51
CA ASP A 8 2.78 -0.94 -1.91
C ASP A 8 1.72 -2.04 -1.81
N LEU A 9 1.79 -2.97 -2.76
CA LEU A 9 0.98 -4.18 -2.81
C LEU A 9 1.85 -5.38 -2.42
N LEU A 10 1.38 -6.15 -1.43
CA LEU A 10 2.13 -7.29 -0.88
C LEU A 10 1.46 -8.62 -1.17
N LEU A 11 2.27 -9.59 -1.55
CA LEU A 11 1.94 -11.00 -1.67
C LEU A 11 2.82 -11.80 -0.71
N GLY A 12 2.21 -12.50 0.28
CA GLY A 12 2.98 -13.22 1.29
C GLY A 12 3.98 -12.36 2.07
N GLY A 13 3.74 -11.06 2.19
CA GLY A 13 4.66 -10.11 2.84
C GLY A 13 5.71 -9.49 1.90
N THR A 14 5.82 -9.96 0.67
CA THR A 14 6.78 -9.47 -0.34
C THR A 14 6.08 -8.57 -1.36
N LYS A 15 6.71 -7.48 -1.75
CA LYS A 15 6.15 -6.53 -2.71
C LYS A 15 6.00 -7.18 -4.09
N PHE A 16 4.78 -7.11 -4.67
CA PHE A 16 4.51 -7.53 -6.04
C PHE A 16 3.98 -6.40 -6.93
N GLY A 17 3.73 -5.24 -6.35
CA GLY A 17 3.26 -4.08 -7.09
C GLY A 17 3.25 -2.83 -6.25
N GLY A 18 2.85 -1.72 -6.88
CA GLY A 18 2.71 -0.45 -6.20
C GLY A 18 1.98 0.57 -7.06
N MET A 19 1.59 1.66 -6.43
CA MET A 19 0.86 2.75 -7.07
C MET A 19 1.59 4.07 -6.86
N LEU A 20 1.46 4.98 -7.82
CA LEU A 20 1.92 6.36 -7.71
C LEU A 20 0.84 7.29 -8.24
N SER A 21 0.44 8.26 -7.44
CA SER A 21 -0.56 9.25 -7.84
C SER A 21 0.08 10.63 -8.00
N VAL A 22 -0.28 11.32 -9.07
CA VAL A 22 0.13 12.70 -9.32
C VAL A 22 -1.11 13.52 -9.65
N ALA A 23 -1.32 14.61 -8.91
CA ALA A 23 -2.36 15.59 -9.20
C ALA A 23 -1.77 16.74 -10.03
N ASP A 24 -2.58 17.34 -10.90
CA ASP A 24 -2.23 18.60 -11.54
C ASP A 24 -2.24 19.76 -10.50
N GLN A 25 -1.57 20.89 -10.83
CA GLN A 25 -1.47 22.03 -9.90
C GLN A 25 -2.84 22.62 -9.50
N LYS A 26 -3.86 22.45 -10.34
CA LYS A 26 -5.23 22.91 -10.08
C LYS A 26 -6.10 21.85 -9.43
N GLN A 27 -5.55 20.64 -9.22
CA GLN A 27 -6.27 19.46 -8.70
C GLN A 27 -7.53 19.11 -9.53
N SER A 28 -7.49 19.42 -10.84
CA SER A 28 -8.62 19.17 -11.76
C SER A 28 -8.70 17.69 -12.14
N PHE A 29 -7.57 16.99 -12.10
CA PHE A 29 -7.49 15.54 -12.34
C PHE A 29 -6.32 14.94 -11.57
N ILE A 30 -6.39 13.63 -11.37
CA ILE A 30 -5.34 12.82 -10.75
C ILE A 30 -4.96 11.73 -11.76
N VAL A 31 -3.66 11.56 -11.99
CA VAL A 31 -3.13 10.43 -12.75
C VAL A 31 -2.61 9.40 -11.76
N VAL A 32 -3.09 8.17 -11.89
CA VAL A 32 -2.64 7.03 -11.07
C VAL A 32 -1.88 6.06 -11.96
N GLY A 33 -0.58 5.91 -11.68
CA GLY A 33 0.24 4.84 -12.25
C GLY A 33 0.18 3.60 -11.35
N ILE A 34 -0.07 2.43 -11.93
CA ILE A 34 -0.12 1.16 -11.22
C ILE A 34 0.89 0.21 -11.86
N GLY A 35 1.85 -0.29 -11.08
CA GLY A 35 2.80 -1.28 -11.49
C GLY A 35 2.54 -2.61 -10.79
N ILE A 36 2.39 -3.70 -11.57
CA ILE A 36 2.11 -5.05 -11.06
C ILE A 36 3.06 -6.04 -11.72
N ASN A 37 3.75 -6.85 -10.92
CA ASN A 37 4.52 -7.98 -11.38
C ASN A 37 3.56 -9.15 -11.68
N ILE A 38 3.34 -9.48 -12.95
CA ILE A 38 2.44 -10.56 -13.35
C ILE A 38 3.22 -11.86 -13.55
N GLY A 39 3.95 -12.01 -14.65
CA GLY A 39 4.69 -13.23 -14.99
C GLY A 39 6.17 -13.18 -14.62
N TRP A 40 6.70 -11.99 -14.39
CA TRP A 40 8.10 -11.75 -14.04
C TRP A 40 8.21 -10.75 -12.88
N ALA A 41 9.25 -10.91 -12.06
CA ALA A 41 9.61 -9.99 -10.99
C ALA A 41 11.13 -9.98 -10.77
N PRO A 42 11.71 -8.90 -10.21
CA PRO A 42 13.06 -8.93 -9.65
C PRO A 42 13.19 -9.98 -8.53
N GLU A 43 14.42 -10.45 -8.27
CA GLU A 43 14.70 -11.51 -7.28
C GLU A 43 14.11 -11.25 -5.88
N ALA A 44 14.09 -9.98 -5.46
CA ALA A 44 13.56 -9.59 -4.14
C ALA A 44 12.05 -9.27 -4.13
N ALA A 45 11.34 -9.50 -5.24
CA ALA A 45 9.94 -9.17 -5.39
C ALA A 45 9.10 -10.39 -5.74
N ALA A 46 7.82 -10.38 -5.35
CA ALA A 46 6.84 -11.39 -5.73
C ALA A 46 6.17 -11.03 -7.08
N LYS A 47 5.49 -12.00 -7.66
CA LYS A 47 4.67 -11.86 -8.87
C LYS A 47 3.37 -12.62 -8.73
N LEU A 48 2.35 -12.25 -9.50
CA LEU A 48 1.04 -12.92 -9.45
C LEU A 48 1.11 -14.38 -9.90
N ALA A 49 2.01 -14.72 -10.83
CA ALA A 49 2.25 -16.10 -11.24
C ALA A 49 2.73 -17.02 -10.10
N ASP A 50 3.18 -16.47 -8.97
CA ASP A 50 3.50 -17.28 -7.78
C ASP A 50 2.25 -17.83 -7.08
N LEU A 51 1.06 -17.31 -7.41
CA LEU A 51 -0.23 -17.81 -6.88
C LEU A 51 -0.91 -18.83 -7.77
N SER A 52 -0.64 -18.81 -9.06
CA SER A 52 -1.35 -19.62 -10.04
C SER A 52 -0.53 -19.77 -11.32
N ASP A 53 -0.46 -20.98 -11.82
CA ASP A 53 0.12 -21.31 -13.13
C ASP A 53 -0.90 -21.11 -14.28
N ASP A 54 -1.95 -20.33 -14.06
CA ASP A 54 -2.98 -20.07 -15.06
C ASP A 54 -2.39 -19.30 -16.26
N PRO A 55 -2.27 -19.91 -17.45
CA PRO A 55 -1.73 -19.27 -18.63
C PRO A 55 -2.61 -18.15 -19.18
N SER A 56 -3.86 -18.05 -18.71
CA SER A 56 -4.77 -16.96 -19.09
C SER A 56 -4.47 -15.65 -18.35
N LEU A 57 -3.68 -15.70 -17.29
CA LEU A 57 -3.26 -14.53 -16.51
C LEU A 57 -2.26 -13.67 -17.30
N THR A 58 -2.76 -12.97 -18.28
CA THR A 58 -1.99 -12.06 -19.14
C THR A 58 -2.23 -10.60 -18.74
N PRO A 59 -1.33 -9.65 -19.06
CA PRO A 59 -1.53 -8.23 -18.76
C PRO A 59 -2.86 -7.66 -19.26
N PRO A 60 -3.34 -7.94 -20.50
CA PRO A 60 -4.63 -7.45 -20.96
C PRO A 60 -5.82 -8.01 -20.15
N VAL A 61 -5.81 -9.29 -19.80
CA VAL A 61 -6.86 -9.93 -19.00
C VAL A 61 -6.89 -9.34 -17.61
N PHE A 62 -5.72 -9.22 -16.99
CA PHE A 62 -5.58 -8.59 -15.67
C PHE A 62 -6.07 -7.14 -15.67
N LEU A 63 -5.70 -6.35 -16.69
CA LEU A 63 -6.14 -4.96 -16.82
C LEU A 63 -7.66 -4.85 -16.94
N GLY A 64 -8.30 -5.71 -17.73
CA GLY A 64 -9.75 -5.72 -17.86
C GLY A 64 -10.46 -5.98 -16.53
N GLU A 65 -9.98 -6.95 -15.76
CA GLU A 65 -10.53 -7.24 -14.43
C GLU A 65 -10.26 -6.11 -13.42
N LEU A 66 -9.06 -5.54 -13.44
CA LEU A 66 -8.70 -4.39 -12.58
C LEU A 66 -9.63 -3.20 -12.82
N LEU A 67 -9.87 -2.83 -14.09
CA LEU A 67 -10.76 -1.72 -14.43
C LEU A 67 -12.20 -1.98 -14.00
N ARG A 68 -12.66 -3.22 -14.14
CA ARG A 68 -13.98 -3.63 -13.66
C ARG A 68 -14.09 -3.47 -12.14
N GLN A 69 -13.09 -3.94 -11.38
CA GLN A 69 -13.04 -3.81 -9.92
C GLN A 69 -12.98 -2.35 -9.47
N ILE A 70 -12.19 -1.51 -10.14
CA ILE A 70 -12.16 -0.05 -9.85
C ILE A 70 -13.54 0.55 -10.04
N SER A 71 -14.23 0.24 -11.15
CA SER A 71 -15.59 0.75 -11.41
C SER A 71 -16.61 0.29 -10.35
N ASP A 72 -16.45 -0.89 -9.78
CA ASP A 72 -17.29 -1.35 -8.68
C ASP A 72 -16.98 -0.65 -7.36
N LEU A 73 -15.70 -0.39 -7.08
CA LEU A 73 -15.27 0.35 -5.89
C LEU A 73 -15.73 1.81 -5.92
N GLU A 74 -15.77 2.46 -7.09
CA GLU A 74 -16.26 3.84 -7.25
C GLU A 74 -17.72 4.05 -6.83
N LYS A 75 -18.50 2.97 -6.74
CA LYS A 75 -19.90 3.02 -6.27
C LYS A 75 -20.03 3.02 -4.75
N LEU A 76 -18.95 2.78 -4.03
CA LEU A 76 -18.94 2.73 -2.57
C LEU A 76 -18.78 4.13 -1.98
N SER A 77 -19.26 4.30 -0.74
CA SER A 77 -18.97 5.54 0.01
C SER A 77 -17.51 5.61 0.45
N ASN A 78 -17.02 6.80 0.71
CA ASN A 78 -15.64 7.01 1.20
C ASN A 78 -15.38 6.27 2.51
N GLU A 79 -16.37 6.21 3.41
CA GLU A 79 -16.28 5.48 4.67
C GLU A 79 -16.07 3.98 4.39
N ARG A 80 -16.84 3.42 3.44
CA ARG A 80 -16.71 2.01 3.09
C ARG A 80 -15.38 1.68 2.43
N LEU A 81 -14.90 2.55 1.55
CA LEU A 81 -13.56 2.42 0.94
C LEU A 81 -12.46 2.46 2.00
N HIS A 82 -12.57 3.39 2.95
CA HIS A 82 -11.63 3.50 4.07
C HIS A 82 -11.63 2.23 4.94
N GLU A 83 -12.79 1.70 5.30
CA GLU A 83 -12.90 0.43 6.05
C GLU A 83 -12.19 -0.73 5.33
N LEU A 84 -12.44 -0.90 4.03
CA LEU A 84 -11.81 -1.94 3.22
C LEU A 84 -10.29 -1.76 3.16
N TYR A 85 -9.83 -0.53 2.96
CA TYR A 85 -8.41 -0.20 2.95
C TYR A 85 -7.73 -0.56 4.28
N VAL A 86 -8.31 -0.13 5.40
CA VAL A 86 -7.79 -0.39 6.75
C VAL A 86 -7.74 -1.89 7.05
N ALA A 87 -8.76 -2.65 6.66
CA ALA A 87 -8.84 -4.09 6.89
C ALA A 87 -7.73 -4.89 6.19
N ASP A 88 -7.24 -4.37 5.06
CA ASP A 88 -6.18 -5.03 4.30
C ASP A 88 -4.78 -4.44 4.52
N LEU A 89 -4.66 -3.43 5.37
CA LEU A 89 -3.41 -2.72 5.59
C LEU A 89 -2.48 -3.47 6.56
N ALA A 90 -1.44 -4.13 6.02
CA ALA A 90 -0.45 -4.87 6.80
C ALA A 90 0.47 -3.98 7.66
N THR A 91 0.43 -2.66 7.45
CA THR A 91 1.24 -1.69 8.20
C THR A 91 0.73 -1.51 9.63
N LEU A 92 -0.58 -1.65 9.85
CA LEU A 92 -1.19 -1.39 11.15
C LEU A 92 -0.73 -2.38 12.22
N THR A 93 -0.71 -1.93 13.46
CA THR A 93 -0.24 -2.61 14.66
C THR A 93 1.26 -2.91 14.72
N ARG A 94 2.00 -2.67 13.63
CA ARG A 94 3.45 -2.91 13.58
C ARG A 94 4.24 -1.73 14.11
N ILE A 95 5.45 -2.02 14.60
CA ILE A 95 6.47 -1.01 14.76
C ILE A 95 7.03 -0.69 13.37
N VAL A 96 7.04 0.58 13.04
CA VAL A 96 7.48 1.07 11.73
C VAL A 96 8.60 2.08 11.93
N GLN A 97 9.54 2.08 11.00
CA GLN A 97 10.49 3.15 10.79
C GLN A 97 10.06 3.92 9.54
N ILE A 98 9.94 5.22 9.65
CA ILE A 98 9.58 6.11 8.56
C ILE A 98 10.75 7.00 8.27
N GLU A 99 11.26 6.94 7.04
CA GLU A 99 12.30 7.84 6.54
C GLU A 99 11.65 8.91 5.67
N PHE A 100 11.88 10.17 6.02
CA PHE A 100 11.44 11.33 5.26
C PHE A 100 12.48 11.74 4.22
N THR A 101 12.06 12.58 3.27
CA THR A 101 12.92 13.08 2.19
C THR A 101 14.13 13.87 2.69
N ASP A 102 14.00 14.53 3.83
CA ASP A 102 15.07 15.27 4.52
C ASP A 102 15.98 14.39 5.39
N LYS A 103 15.83 13.05 5.28
CA LYS A 103 16.57 12.05 6.05
C LYS A 103 16.22 11.98 7.54
N GLN A 104 15.22 12.71 7.98
CA GLN A 104 14.69 12.48 9.32
C GLN A 104 14.06 11.09 9.39
N VAL A 105 14.18 10.47 10.58
CA VAL A 105 13.66 9.14 10.84
C VAL A 105 12.73 9.20 12.05
N VAL A 106 11.56 8.61 11.92
CA VAL A 106 10.61 8.42 13.01
C VAL A 106 10.39 6.92 13.22
N VAL A 107 10.44 6.49 14.47
CA VAL A 107 10.09 5.12 14.86
C VAL A 107 8.90 5.17 15.80
N GLY A 108 7.92 4.32 15.56
CA GLY A 108 6.72 4.22 16.39
C GLY A 108 5.79 3.11 15.95
N ARG A 109 4.68 2.94 16.64
CA ARG A 109 3.64 1.96 16.30
C ARG A 109 2.63 2.60 15.35
N ALA A 110 2.39 1.98 14.22
CA ALA A 110 1.31 2.35 13.31
C ALA A 110 -0.04 1.96 13.94
N VAL A 111 -0.84 2.94 14.34
CA VAL A 111 -2.07 2.72 15.10
C VAL A 111 -3.34 2.93 14.29
N GLY A 112 -3.24 3.53 13.12
CA GLY A 112 -4.39 3.78 12.26
C GLY A 112 -4.03 4.54 10.99
N VAL A 113 -5.04 4.79 10.19
CA VAL A 113 -5.02 5.72 9.05
C VAL A 113 -6.25 6.60 9.19
N ASN A 114 -6.07 7.92 9.01
CA ASN A 114 -7.20 8.84 9.03
C ASN A 114 -8.01 8.79 7.71
N PRO A 115 -9.19 9.43 7.64
CA PRO A 115 -10.01 9.43 6.41
C PRO A 115 -9.30 10.01 5.17
N ASP A 116 -8.27 10.86 5.34
CA ASP A 116 -7.47 11.40 4.26
C ASP A 116 -6.35 10.46 3.79
N GLY A 117 -6.24 9.25 4.36
CA GLY A 117 -5.22 8.26 4.01
C GLY A 117 -3.87 8.46 4.71
N ARG A 118 -3.75 9.39 5.66
CA ARG A 118 -2.52 9.67 6.39
C ARG A 118 -2.31 8.65 7.50
N LEU A 119 -1.07 8.13 7.62
CA LEU A 119 -0.73 7.16 8.66
C LEU A 119 -0.63 7.81 10.04
N LEU A 120 -1.24 7.19 11.02
CA LEU A 120 -1.15 7.60 12.43
C LEU A 120 -0.11 6.72 13.14
N VAL A 121 0.93 7.36 13.68
CA VAL A 121 2.05 6.68 14.35
C VAL A 121 2.18 7.16 15.77
N GLN A 122 2.00 6.26 16.72
CA GLN A 122 2.24 6.51 18.14
C GLN A 122 3.72 6.30 18.44
N THR A 123 4.40 7.38 18.78
CA THR A 123 5.75 7.34 19.35
C THR A 123 5.68 7.30 20.88
N GLU A 124 6.81 7.19 21.56
CA GLU A 124 6.86 7.28 23.02
C GLU A 124 6.36 8.65 23.56
N GLN A 125 6.47 9.70 22.76
CA GLN A 125 6.16 11.06 23.19
C GLN A 125 4.78 11.56 22.73
N LYS A 126 4.37 11.21 21.50
CA LYS A 126 3.15 11.76 20.89
C LYS A 126 2.63 10.91 19.74
N LEU A 127 1.38 11.15 19.39
CA LEU A 127 0.78 10.69 18.15
C LEU A 127 1.18 11.62 17.00
N LEU A 128 1.71 11.05 15.92
CA LEU A 128 2.09 11.75 14.70
C LEU A 128 1.15 11.38 13.56
N THR A 129 0.84 12.36 12.72
CA THR A 129 0.15 12.16 11.44
C THR A 129 1.16 12.29 10.32
N ILE A 130 1.36 11.20 9.57
CA ILE A 130 2.37 11.09 8.52
C ILE A 130 1.66 11.21 7.16
N GLU A 131 2.09 12.19 6.36
CA GLU A 131 1.52 12.42 5.03
C GLU A 131 2.26 11.64 3.94
N THR A 132 3.59 11.55 4.07
CA THR A 132 4.48 10.89 3.11
C THR A 132 5.72 10.37 3.81
N GLY A 133 6.38 9.39 3.24
CA GLY A 133 7.63 8.80 3.73
C GLY A 133 7.78 7.35 3.29
N ASP A 134 9.01 6.87 3.28
CA ASP A 134 9.29 5.46 3.09
C ASP A 134 9.09 4.72 4.40
N VAL A 135 8.22 3.70 4.39
CA VAL A 135 7.91 2.91 5.58
C VAL A 135 8.61 1.56 5.52
N VAL A 136 9.41 1.31 6.54
CA VAL A 136 10.00 -0.01 6.80
C VAL A 136 9.29 -0.63 8.00
N HIS A 137 8.75 -1.83 7.82
CA HIS A 137 8.24 -2.62 8.95
C HIS A 137 9.44 -3.17 9.72
N LEU A 138 9.62 -2.74 10.95
CA LEU A 138 10.61 -3.32 11.83
C LEU A 138 10.09 -4.68 12.34
N ARG A 139 10.97 -5.66 12.43
CA ARG A 139 10.65 -6.91 13.11
C ARG A 139 10.50 -6.61 14.60
N ASP A 140 9.46 -7.12 15.22
CA ASP A 140 9.37 -7.09 16.68
C ASP A 140 10.62 -7.82 17.22
N ALA A 141 11.39 -7.13 18.07
CA ALA A 141 12.57 -7.70 18.74
C ALA A 141 12.13 -8.67 19.85
N GLY A 142 11.32 -9.68 19.53
CA GLY A 142 10.73 -10.58 20.50
C GLY A 142 9.77 -11.58 19.88
N GLY A 143 10.27 -12.41 18.99
CA GLY A 143 9.55 -13.53 18.43
C GLY A 143 10.55 -14.59 17.96
N GLU A 144 10.99 -15.45 18.87
CA GLU A 144 11.47 -16.78 18.52
C GLU A 144 10.31 -17.61 17.98
#